data_ed9abaf0b85007afa0328ab6378bb772
#
_entry.id   ed9abaf0b85007afa0328ab6378bb772
#
_cell.length_a   1.000
_cell.length_b   1.000
_cell.length_c   1.000
_cell.angle_alpha   90.00
_cell.angle_beta   90.00
_cell.angle_gamma   90.00
#
_symmetry.space_group_name_H-M   'P 1'
#
loop_
_entity.id
_entity.type
_entity.pdbx_description
1 polymer ?
#
loop_
_entity_poly.entity_id
_entity_poly.type
_entity_poly.pdbx_seq_one_letter_code
_entity_poly.pdbx_strand_id
1 'polypeptide(L)'
;DDYCWIKFILHDEMLNKQRIKGFTLIELLVVVAIIGILAAVGVVAYNGYTSSAKRSATKANFSMTVSYVKSEVMKCELDSTNKILEGLIDCKDRAKVIAGNASRKDFVENFGIQLGKALSGMRNPYKTESNGISVQNLCDKDSMAGYVCVFHHLNGYSMNTDFLLEACYET
;
A
#
# COMPACT_ATOMS: atom_id res chain seq x y z
N ASP A 1 -58.50 57.31 -18.36
CA ASP A 1 -58.18 56.40 -19.51
C ASP A 1 -57.03 55.50 -19.27
N ASP A 2 -56.73 55.16 -18.04
CA ASP A 2 -55.48 54.42 -17.65
C ASP A 2 -55.67 52.91 -17.37
N TYR A 3 -56.76 52.31 -17.83
CA TYR A 3 -57.07 50.90 -17.55
C TYR A 3 -56.76 49.92 -18.70
N CYS A 4 -56.29 50.40 -19.84
CA CYS A 4 -56.07 49.54 -21.01
C CYS A 4 -54.73 48.86 -21.07
N TRP A 5 -53.72 49.33 -20.37
CA TRP A 5 -52.35 48.80 -20.40
C TRP A 5 -52.12 47.57 -19.51
N ILE A 6 -52.84 47.44 -18.44
CA ILE A 6 -52.68 46.33 -17.50
C ILE A 6 -53.20 44.99 -18.06
N LYS A 7 -54.16 45.03 -18.98
CA LYS A 7 -54.72 43.83 -19.54
C LYS A 7 -53.91 43.17 -20.66
N PHE A 8 -52.92 43.90 -21.22
CA PHE A 8 -52.05 43.37 -22.27
C PHE A 8 -50.87 42.65 -21.72
N ILE A 9 -50.36 43.02 -20.53
CA ILE A 9 -49.18 42.40 -19.90
C ILE A 9 -49.49 41.04 -19.24
N LEU A 10 -50.73 40.83 -18.81
CA LEU A 10 -51.13 39.57 -18.14
C LEU A 10 -51.52 38.43 -19.08
N HIS A 11 -51.61 38.69 -20.41
CA HIS A 11 -52.06 37.67 -21.37
C HIS A 11 -50.88 36.92 -22.04
N ASP A 12 -49.64 37.37 -21.90
CA ASP A 12 -48.51 36.77 -22.63
C ASP A 12 -47.66 35.80 -21.76
N GLU A 13 -47.90 35.75 -20.46
CA GLU A 13 -47.15 34.83 -19.57
C GLU A 13 -47.77 33.43 -19.37
N MET A 14 -48.92 33.14 -20.00
CA MET A 14 -49.64 31.88 -19.75
C MET A 14 -49.45 30.78 -20.80
N LEU A 15 -48.62 30.95 -21.80
CA LEU A 15 -48.55 29.98 -22.91
C LEU A 15 -47.25 29.20 -23.08
N ASN A 16 -46.31 29.29 -22.15
CA ASN A 16 -45.13 28.40 -22.19
C ASN A 16 -45.09 27.42 -21.01
N LYS A 17 -46.19 26.70 -20.80
CA LYS A 17 -46.19 25.50 -19.94
C LYS A 17 -45.50 24.40 -20.71
N GLN A 18 -44.17 24.39 -20.65
CA GLN A 18 -43.40 23.24 -21.08
C GLN A 18 -43.94 22.03 -20.33
N ARG A 19 -44.49 21.08 -21.04
CA ARG A 19 -44.91 19.78 -20.49
C ARG A 19 -43.61 19.10 -20.01
N ILE A 20 -43.32 19.18 -18.73
CA ILE A 20 -42.32 18.35 -18.10
C ILE A 20 -42.83 16.92 -18.30
N LYS A 21 -42.17 16.19 -19.23
CA LYS A 21 -42.45 14.76 -19.40
C LYS A 21 -41.98 14.08 -18.11
N GLY A 22 -42.90 13.69 -17.28
CA GLY A 22 -42.63 12.90 -16.10
C GLY A 22 -42.08 11.53 -16.51
N PHE A 23 -41.10 11.02 -15.79
CA PHE A 23 -40.59 9.66 -15.93
C PHE A 23 -41.73 8.66 -15.64
N THR A 24 -41.86 7.63 -16.45
CA THR A 24 -42.77 6.54 -16.16
C THR A 24 -42.19 5.63 -15.08
N LEU A 25 -43.07 5.01 -14.31
CA LEU A 25 -42.67 4.09 -13.25
C LEU A 25 -41.84 2.89 -13.78
N ILE A 26 -42.19 2.42 -14.99
CA ILE A 26 -41.49 1.31 -15.64
C ILE A 26 -40.07 1.70 -16.09
N GLU A 27 -39.88 2.92 -16.60
CA GLU A 27 -38.52 3.40 -16.96
C GLU A 27 -37.60 3.45 -15.75
N LEU A 28 -38.09 3.90 -14.60
CA LEU A 28 -37.33 3.91 -13.37
C LEU A 28 -37.02 2.49 -12.91
N LEU A 29 -38.01 1.58 -12.95
CA LEU A 29 -37.83 0.19 -12.48
C LEU A 29 -36.80 -0.57 -13.31
N VAL A 30 -36.81 -0.41 -14.65
CA VAL A 30 -35.82 -1.05 -15.53
C VAL A 30 -34.41 -0.54 -15.26
N VAL A 31 -34.26 0.76 -15.07
CA VAL A 31 -32.95 1.36 -14.78
C VAL A 31 -32.35 0.82 -13.45
N VAL A 32 -33.14 0.80 -12.38
CA VAL A 32 -32.64 0.28 -11.09
C VAL A 32 -32.34 -1.22 -11.13
N ALA A 33 -33.11 -1.99 -11.92
CA ALA A 33 -32.85 -3.42 -12.13
C ALA A 33 -31.49 -3.65 -12.82
N ILE A 34 -31.22 -2.88 -13.89
CA ILE A 34 -29.94 -2.98 -14.61
C ILE A 34 -28.77 -2.57 -13.72
N ILE A 35 -28.89 -1.45 -12.99
CA ILE A 35 -27.85 -0.99 -12.07
C ILE A 35 -27.62 -2.03 -10.97
N GLY A 36 -28.66 -2.66 -10.44
CA GLY A 36 -28.54 -3.72 -9.43
C GLY A 36 -27.73 -4.92 -9.92
N ILE A 37 -27.99 -5.39 -11.14
CA ILE A 37 -27.22 -6.49 -11.74
C ILE A 37 -25.76 -6.10 -11.97
N LEU A 38 -25.53 -4.93 -12.54
CA LEU A 38 -24.17 -4.45 -12.81
C LEU A 38 -23.38 -4.23 -11.51
N ALA A 39 -24.01 -3.70 -10.48
CA ALA A 39 -23.39 -3.51 -9.17
C ALA A 39 -22.97 -4.86 -8.53
N ALA A 40 -23.83 -5.87 -8.60
CA ALA A 40 -23.54 -7.18 -8.03
C ALA A 40 -22.31 -7.84 -8.67
N VAL A 41 -22.18 -7.79 -9.99
CA VAL A 41 -21.01 -8.32 -10.71
C VAL A 41 -19.78 -7.43 -10.49
N GLY A 42 -19.95 -6.12 -10.48
CA GLY A 42 -18.88 -5.15 -10.35
C GLY A 42 -18.14 -5.25 -9.02
N VAL A 43 -18.85 -5.47 -7.91
CA VAL A 43 -18.22 -5.59 -6.57
C VAL A 43 -17.30 -6.81 -6.49
N VAL A 44 -17.71 -7.96 -7.02
CA VAL A 44 -16.90 -9.18 -7.00
C VAL A 44 -15.62 -9.00 -7.82
N ALA A 45 -15.74 -8.45 -9.04
CA ALA A 45 -14.60 -8.19 -9.92
C ALA A 45 -13.64 -7.16 -9.30
N TYR A 46 -14.17 -6.10 -8.69
CA TYR A 46 -13.36 -5.06 -8.02
C TYR A 46 -12.55 -5.62 -6.85
N ASN A 47 -13.15 -6.46 -6.01
CA ASN A 47 -12.45 -7.08 -4.88
C ASN A 47 -11.30 -7.98 -5.34
N GLY A 48 -11.50 -8.79 -6.39
CA GLY A 48 -10.44 -9.60 -6.97
C GLY A 48 -9.28 -8.78 -7.54
N TYR A 49 -9.61 -7.70 -8.25
CA TYR A 49 -8.60 -6.79 -8.81
C TYR A 49 -7.79 -6.08 -7.73
N THR A 50 -8.44 -5.55 -6.70
CA THR A 50 -7.76 -4.84 -5.60
C THR A 50 -6.84 -5.77 -4.79
N SER A 51 -7.27 -7.01 -4.52
CA SER A 51 -6.43 -8.00 -3.84
C SER A 51 -5.18 -8.34 -4.68
N SER A 52 -5.35 -8.58 -5.98
CA SER A 52 -4.23 -8.83 -6.89
C SER A 52 -3.26 -7.65 -6.98
N ALA A 53 -3.78 -6.42 -7.04
CA ALA A 53 -2.99 -5.19 -7.06
C ALA A 53 -2.16 -5.03 -5.77
N LYS A 54 -2.75 -5.28 -4.61
CA LYS A 54 -2.06 -5.23 -3.31
C LYS A 54 -0.94 -6.26 -3.23
N ARG A 55 -1.17 -7.50 -3.69
CA ARG A 55 -0.14 -8.55 -3.76
C ARG A 55 1.01 -8.13 -4.68
N SER A 56 0.71 -7.58 -5.84
CA SER A 56 1.72 -7.10 -6.79
C SER A 56 2.54 -5.95 -6.21
N ALA A 57 1.91 -5.01 -5.51
CA ALA A 57 2.58 -3.91 -4.82
C ALA A 57 3.49 -4.42 -3.69
N THR A 58 3.05 -5.43 -2.92
CA THR A 58 3.90 -6.05 -1.87
C THR A 58 5.13 -6.72 -2.48
N LYS A 59 4.98 -7.44 -3.62
CA LYS A 59 6.11 -8.03 -4.35
C LYS A 59 7.09 -6.97 -4.85
N ALA A 60 6.58 -5.86 -5.36
CA ALA A 60 7.41 -4.74 -5.81
C ALA A 60 8.18 -4.12 -4.63
N ASN A 61 7.54 -3.90 -3.49
CA ASN A 61 8.16 -3.43 -2.26
C ASN A 61 9.28 -4.37 -1.81
N PHE A 62 9.03 -5.68 -1.82
CA PHE A 62 10.03 -6.68 -1.47
C PHE A 62 11.24 -6.64 -2.42
N SER A 63 11.01 -6.65 -3.72
CA SER A 63 12.08 -6.58 -4.72
C SER A 63 12.93 -5.30 -4.57
N MET A 64 12.30 -4.17 -4.32
CA MET A 64 12.96 -2.89 -4.05
C MET A 64 13.80 -2.97 -2.78
N THR A 65 13.24 -3.50 -1.70
CA THR A 65 13.95 -3.67 -0.42
C THR A 65 15.17 -4.56 -0.57
N VAL A 66 15.03 -5.72 -1.24
CA VAL A 66 16.15 -6.63 -1.49
C VAL A 66 17.24 -5.95 -2.30
N SER A 67 16.90 -5.23 -3.36
CA SER A 67 17.87 -4.52 -4.20
C SER A 67 18.58 -3.41 -3.42
N TYR A 68 17.84 -2.65 -2.62
CA TYR A 68 18.39 -1.62 -1.76
C TYR A 68 19.37 -2.19 -0.73
N VAL A 69 18.95 -3.22 0.01
CA VAL A 69 19.79 -3.89 1.02
C VAL A 69 21.04 -4.48 0.38
N LYS A 70 20.95 -5.13 -0.78
CA LYS A 70 22.11 -5.63 -1.51
C LYS A 70 23.11 -4.51 -1.83
N SER A 71 22.63 -3.37 -2.32
CA SER A 71 23.50 -2.24 -2.64
C SER A 71 24.17 -1.66 -1.41
N GLU A 72 23.46 -1.60 -0.28
CA GLU A 72 24.01 -1.12 0.98
C GLU A 72 25.07 -2.09 1.55
N VAL A 73 24.79 -3.39 1.52
CA VAL A 73 25.75 -4.42 1.97
C VAL A 73 27.03 -4.40 1.11
N MET A 74 26.92 -4.22 -0.20
CA MET A 74 28.10 -4.11 -1.08
C MET A 74 29.00 -2.93 -0.70
N LYS A 75 28.47 -1.84 -0.20
CA LYS A 75 29.28 -0.71 0.29
C LYS A 75 30.17 -1.15 1.45
N CYS A 76 29.66 -2.00 2.36
CA CYS A 76 30.45 -2.54 3.46
C CYS A 76 31.54 -3.53 3.01
N GLU A 77 31.30 -4.27 1.92
CA GLU A 77 32.30 -5.20 1.37
C GLU A 77 33.45 -4.47 0.68
N LEU A 78 33.15 -3.33 0.05
CA LEU A 78 34.16 -2.49 -0.58
C LEU A 78 35.01 -1.72 0.44
N ASP A 79 34.38 -1.24 1.51
CA ASP A 79 35.06 -0.50 2.58
C ASP A 79 34.34 -0.69 3.92
N SER A 80 34.99 -1.43 4.83
CA SER A 80 34.45 -1.70 6.18
C SER A 80 34.37 -0.47 7.09
N THR A 81 34.93 0.66 6.69
CA THR A 81 34.83 1.93 7.44
C THR A 81 33.60 2.74 7.06
N ASN A 82 32.90 2.35 5.99
CA ASN A 82 31.69 3.00 5.53
C ASN A 82 30.51 2.84 6.51
N LYS A 83 29.51 3.66 6.27
CA LYS A 83 28.20 3.57 6.89
C LYS A 83 27.14 3.30 5.84
N ILE A 84 26.15 2.52 6.22
CA ILE A 84 25.02 2.14 5.37
C ILE A 84 23.70 2.67 5.93
N LEU A 85 22.63 2.54 5.16
CA LEU A 85 21.29 3.04 5.49
C LEU A 85 21.34 4.54 5.83
N GLU A 86 21.83 5.36 4.90
CA GLU A 86 21.96 6.81 5.08
C GLU A 86 22.83 7.24 6.28
N GLY A 87 23.83 6.41 6.63
CA GLY A 87 24.72 6.67 7.74
C GLY A 87 24.23 6.17 9.10
N LEU A 88 23.13 5.44 9.15
CA LEU A 88 22.48 4.97 10.37
C LEU A 88 23.13 3.71 10.96
N ILE A 89 23.88 2.94 10.17
CA ILE A 89 24.55 1.71 10.61
C ILE A 89 26.02 1.73 10.16
N ASP A 90 26.91 1.39 11.07
CA ASP A 90 28.34 1.22 10.82
C ASP A 90 28.64 -0.17 10.26
N CYS A 91 29.40 -0.25 9.15
CA CYS A 91 29.83 -1.53 8.59
C CYS A 91 30.69 -2.35 9.56
N LYS A 92 31.39 -1.71 10.49
CA LYS A 92 32.15 -2.39 11.56
C LYS A 92 31.26 -3.22 12.49
N ASP A 93 30.01 -2.80 12.72
CA ASP A 93 29.09 -3.54 13.58
C ASP A 93 28.63 -4.83 12.91
N ARG A 94 28.40 -4.82 11.58
CA ARG A 94 28.19 -6.03 10.80
C ARG A 94 29.39 -6.99 10.88
N ALA A 95 30.58 -6.46 10.73
CA ALA A 95 31.83 -7.26 10.84
C ALA A 95 31.97 -7.92 12.20
N LYS A 96 31.61 -7.23 13.30
CA LYS A 96 31.60 -7.80 14.66
C LYS A 96 30.63 -8.97 14.81
N VAL A 97 29.45 -8.86 14.22
CA VAL A 97 28.43 -9.92 14.23
C VAL A 97 28.91 -11.15 13.46
N ILE A 98 29.51 -10.95 12.29
CA ILE A 98 30.05 -12.04 11.46
C ILE A 98 31.21 -12.73 12.22
N ALA A 99 32.05 -11.98 12.91
CA ALA A 99 33.14 -12.50 13.74
C ALA A 99 32.70 -13.16 15.07
N GLY A 100 31.36 -13.14 15.36
CA GLY A 100 30.83 -13.69 16.62
C GLY A 100 31.03 -12.82 17.86
N ASN A 101 31.50 -11.59 17.68
CA ASN A 101 31.85 -10.67 18.78
C ASN A 101 30.69 -9.74 19.19
N ALA A 102 29.52 -9.88 18.54
CA ALA A 102 28.32 -9.11 18.86
C ALA A 102 27.04 -9.95 18.65
N SER A 103 25.96 -9.55 19.31
CA SER A 103 24.67 -10.21 19.20
C SER A 103 24.09 -10.02 17.79
N ARG A 104 23.86 -11.13 17.11
CA ARG A 104 23.17 -11.12 15.80
C ARG A 104 21.76 -10.60 15.91
N LYS A 105 21.04 -10.98 16.97
CA LYS A 105 19.66 -10.55 17.21
C LYS A 105 19.57 -9.02 17.30
N ASP A 106 20.39 -8.42 18.15
CA ASP A 106 20.38 -6.97 18.37
C ASP A 106 20.77 -6.21 17.11
N PHE A 107 21.72 -6.75 16.33
CA PHE A 107 22.11 -6.16 15.05
C PHE A 107 20.95 -6.21 14.03
N VAL A 108 20.30 -7.36 13.87
CA VAL A 108 19.20 -7.52 12.90
C VAL A 108 18.00 -6.67 13.27
N GLU A 109 17.67 -6.58 14.55
CA GLU A 109 16.60 -5.74 15.05
C GLU A 109 16.89 -4.25 14.78
N ASN A 110 18.11 -3.80 15.13
CA ASN A 110 18.52 -2.43 14.82
C ASN A 110 18.56 -2.17 13.31
N PHE A 111 19.09 -3.11 12.52
CA PHE A 111 19.12 -3.01 11.06
C PHE A 111 17.72 -2.85 10.48
N GLY A 112 16.75 -3.65 10.92
CA GLY A 112 15.36 -3.56 10.47
C GLY A 112 14.72 -2.23 10.82
N ILE A 113 14.96 -1.71 12.03
CA ILE A 113 14.46 -0.38 12.45
C ILE A 113 15.05 0.73 11.55
N GLN A 114 16.35 0.71 11.30
CA GLN A 114 17.00 1.71 10.46
C GLN A 114 16.61 1.57 8.99
N LEU A 115 16.44 0.35 8.49
CA LEU A 115 15.90 0.08 7.16
C LEU A 115 14.49 0.67 6.99
N GLY A 116 13.64 0.51 8.01
CA GLY A 116 12.31 1.11 8.03
C GLY A 116 12.34 2.65 7.99
N LYS A 117 13.36 3.28 8.58
CA LYS A 117 13.57 4.73 8.48
C LYS A 117 14.05 5.15 7.09
N ALA A 118 15.07 4.47 6.57
CA ALA A 118 15.62 4.74 5.23
C ALA A 118 14.56 4.56 4.13
N LEU A 119 13.68 3.58 4.28
CA LEU A 119 12.58 3.32 3.36
C LEU A 119 11.22 3.87 3.86
N SER A 120 11.21 4.97 4.58
CA SER A 120 10.01 5.55 5.19
C SER A 120 8.92 5.96 4.18
N GLY A 121 9.28 6.17 2.92
CA GLY A 121 8.34 6.40 1.82
C GLY A 121 7.60 5.16 1.33
N MET A 122 8.09 3.96 1.67
CA MET A 122 7.45 2.71 1.30
C MET A 122 6.22 2.48 2.19
N ARG A 123 5.05 2.35 1.56
CA ARG A 123 3.78 2.14 2.25
C ARG A 123 3.32 0.70 2.14
N ASN A 124 2.66 0.22 3.20
CA ASN A 124 1.99 -1.06 3.17
C ASN A 124 0.74 -0.98 2.28
N PRO A 125 0.59 -1.81 1.22
CA PRO A 125 -0.55 -1.75 0.32
C PRO A 125 -1.90 -2.12 0.96
N TYR A 126 -1.89 -2.81 2.11
CA TYR A 126 -3.09 -3.18 2.85
C TYR A 126 -3.40 -2.20 3.99
N LYS A 127 -2.37 -1.49 4.49
CA LYS A 127 -2.48 -0.52 5.59
C LYS A 127 -1.69 0.74 5.23
N THR A 128 -2.27 1.59 4.38
CA THR A 128 -1.58 2.75 3.76
C THR A 128 -1.01 3.74 4.77
N GLU A 129 -1.54 3.79 5.99
CA GLU A 129 -1.01 4.60 7.09
C GLU A 129 0.29 4.04 7.68
N SER A 130 0.59 2.76 7.39
CA SER A 130 1.74 2.08 7.97
C SER A 130 2.93 2.05 7.01
N ASN A 131 4.14 2.03 7.56
CA ASN A 131 5.35 1.72 6.80
C ASN A 131 5.26 0.28 6.25
N GLY A 132 5.84 0.05 5.08
CA GLY A 132 5.90 -1.28 4.45
C GLY A 132 6.94 -2.23 5.04
N ILE A 133 7.81 -1.75 5.95
CA ILE A 133 8.83 -2.55 6.62
C ILE A 133 8.38 -2.88 8.05
N SER A 134 8.53 -4.13 8.46
CA SER A 134 8.31 -4.57 9.83
C SER A 134 9.49 -5.41 10.34
N VAL A 135 9.80 -5.27 11.62
CA VAL A 135 10.84 -6.03 12.31
C VAL A 135 10.15 -6.99 13.26
N GLN A 136 10.01 -8.24 12.83
CA GLN A 136 9.36 -9.27 13.64
C GLN A 136 10.01 -10.64 13.40
N ASN A 137 9.88 -11.53 14.37
CA ASN A 137 10.49 -12.86 14.32
C ASN A 137 9.79 -13.82 13.34
N LEU A 138 8.57 -13.52 12.91
CA LEU A 138 7.77 -14.33 11.98
C LEU A 138 6.83 -13.43 11.19
N CYS A 139 6.68 -13.71 9.91
CA CYS A 139 5.59 -13.18 9.09
C CYS A 139 4.29 -13.93 9.42
N ASP A 140 3.47 -13.37 10.29
CA ASP A 140 2.09 -13.84 10.46
C ASP A 140 1.24 -13.35 9.28
N LYS A 141 0.74 -14.29 8.48
CA LYS A 141 0.07 -13.99 7.20
C LYS A 141 -1.13 -13.07 7.34
N ASP A 142 -1.89 -13.22 8.43
CA ASP A 142 -3.16 -12.51 8.58
C ASP A 142 -2.97 -11.08 9.12
N SER A 143 -2.08 -10.91 10.10
CA SER A 143 -1.82 -9.59 10.72
C SER A 143 -0.78 -8.76 9.97
N MET A 144 0.13 -9.41 9.21
CA MET A 144 1.31 -8.83 8.59
C MET A 144 1.20 -8.67 7.08
N ALA A 145 0.02 -8.86 6.48
CA ALA A 145 -0.18 -8.69 5.05
C ALA A 145 0.34 -7.34 4.54
N GLY A 146 1.13 -7.36 3.47
CA GLY A 146 1.70 -6.17 2.85
C GLY A 146 3.01 -5.67 3.44
N TYR A 147 3.52 -6.28 4.51
CA TYR A 147 4.82 -5.95 5.06
C TYR A 147 5.96 -6.73 4.40
N VAL A 148 7.12 -6.10 4.36
CA VAL A 148 8.42 -6.77 4.19
C VAL A 148 9.02 -6.92 5.57
N CYS A 149 9.15 -8.15 6.03
CA CYS A 149 9.63 -8.47 7.37
C CYS A 149 11.13 -8.71 7.36
N VAL A 150 11.80 -8.17 8.37
CA VAL A 150 13.23 -8.38 8.62
C VAL A 150 13.38 -9.20 9.89
N PHE A 151 13.98 -10.37 9.81
CA PHE A 151 14.18 -11.22 10.97
C PHE A 151 15.48 -12.02 10.89
N HIS A 152 15.97 -12.51 12.04
CA HIS A 152 17.09 -13.41 12.11
C HIS A 152 16.59 -14.87 12.14
N HIS A 153 17.31 -15.76 11.48
CA HIS A 153 17.01 -17.19 11.54
C HIS A 153 17.47 -17.77 12.88
N LEU A 154 16.54 -18.37 13.63
CA LEU A 154 16.84 -18.98 14.94
C LEU A 154 17.57 -20.33 14.85
N ASN A 155 17.56 -20.98 13.68
CA ASN A 155 18.19 -22.29 13.50
C ASN A 155 19.57 -22.14 12.86
N GLY A 156 20.59 -22.44 13.64
CA GLY A 156 22.02 -22.28 13.43
C GLY A 156 22.67 -22.92 12.20
N TYR A 157 22.05 -22.94 11.06
CA TYR A 157 22.58 -23.46 9.80
C TYR A 157 22.67 -22.34 8.75
N SER A 158 23.81 -21.82 8.63
CA SER A 158 24.45 -21.06 7.56
C SER A 158 25.10 -19.78 8.06
N MET A 159 26.41 -19.79 8.14
CA MET A 159 27.24 -18.65 8.55
C MET A 159 27.27 -17.50 7.52
N ASN A 160 26.53 -17.61 6.40
CA ASN A 160 26.62 -16.67 5.27
C ASN A 160 25.46 -15.70 5.10
N THR A 161 24.41 -15.77 5.92
CA THR A 161 23.29 -14.83 5.83
C THR A 161 23.10 -14.09 7.14
N ASP A 162 23.29 -12.79 7.11
CA ASP A 162 23.20 -11.92 8.28
C ASP A 162 21.75 -11.77 8.77
N PHE A 163 20.80 -11.78 7.84
CA PHE A 163 19.36 -11.66 8.10
C PHE A 163 18.54 -12.21 6.94
N LEU A 164 17.26 -12.46 7.17
CA LEU A 164 16.28 -12.85 6.17
C LEU A 164 15.28 -11.74 5.92
N LEU A 165 14.90 -11.59 4.66
CA LEU A 165 13.80 -10.74 4.23
C LEU A 165 12.68 -11.63 3.69
N GLU A 166 11.47 -11.41 4.14
CA GLU A 166 10.29 -12.11 3.65
C GLU A 166 9.15 -11.12 3.39
N ALA A 167 8.40 -11.36 2.33
CA ALA A 167 7.20 -10.59 2.04
C ALA A 167 5.96 -11.36 2.49
N CYS A 168 5.12 -10.70 3.29
CA CYS A 168 3.88 -11.27 3.77
C CYS A 168 2.73 -10.95 2.82
N TYR A 169 2.05 -11.98 2.33
CA TYR A 169 0.88 -11.86 1.47
C TYR A 169 -0.35 -12.39 2.20
N GLU A 170 -1.49 -11.77 1.95
CA GLU A 170 -2.78 -12.36 2.25
C GLU A 170 -3.01 -13.59 1.35
N THR A 171 -3.44 -14.70 1.90
CA THR A 171 -3.71 -15.98 1.19
C THR A 171 -5.05 -15.96 0.47
#